data_457d18219d59032726fbcd65b70bfa2b
#
_entry.id   457d18219d59032726fbcd65b70bfa2b
#
_cell.length_a   1.000
_cell.length_b   1.000
_cell.length_c   1.000
_cell.angle_alpha   90.00
_cell.angle_beta   90.00
_cell.angle_gamma   90.00
#
_symmetry.space_group_name_H-M   'P 1'
#
loop_
_entity.id
_entity.type
_entity.pdbx_description
1 polymer ?
#
loop_
_entity_poly.entity_id
_entity_poly.type
_entity_poly.pdbx_seq_one_letter_code
_entity_poly.pdbx_strand_id
1 'polypeptide(L)'
;MAIFRPEMNSGSSFYGICEIAINSFEDKSSQFDWADIFICVTVNQKNSEYTREIKIAGSLDKDSKGNITGGSVLKRMYVFFDAIGCKAGLNVKGEWEDADGKPIEDIASYLDALFGQVAMPDAGLDYNYLAYIYKEKPKKEGDKAWTRTYHKIYSNNETNKAKLEDDVKWLKGKGVIKEATDLPVQQAGNSLQGSGLANL
;
A
#
# COMPACT_ATOMS: atom_id res chain seq x y z
N MET A 1 35.08 19.06 -25.17
CA MET A 1 33.67 18.59 -25.29
C MET A 1 33.14 18.34 -23.89
N ALA A 2 32.20 19.16 -23.43
CA ALA A 2 31.54 18.91 -22.13
C ALA A 2 30.46 17.85 -22.34
N ILE A 3 30.60 16.73 -21.64
CA ILE A 3 29.58 15.68 -21.63
C ILE A 3 28.42 16.19 -20.78
N PHE A 4 27.30 16.48 -21.41
CA PHE A 4 26.06 16.77 -20.71
C PHE A 4 25.61 15.48 -19.99
N ARG A 5 25.70 15.46 -18.67
CA ARG A 5 25.03 14.47 -17.84
C ARG A 5 23.70 15.11 -17.40
N PRO A 6 22.55 14.61 -17.88
CA PRO A 6 21.31 15.06 -17.28
C PRO A 6 21.41 14.78 -15.78
N GLU A 7 21.13 15.79 -14.96
CA GLU A 7 20.99 15.59 -13.53
C GLU A 7 19.92 14.51 -13.38
N MET A 8 20.32 13.35 -12.86
CA MET A 8 19.37 12.35 -12.43
C MET A 8 18.63 12.99 -11.27
N ASN A 9 17.42 13.49 -11.54
CA ASN A 9 16.52 13.93 -10.50
C ASN A 9 16.43 12.77 -9.52
N SER A 10 17.01 12.93 -8.34
CA SER A 10 16.87 11.99 -7.25
C SER A 10 15.36 11.79 -7.06
N GLY A 11 14.88 10.59 -7.38
CA GLY A 11 13.46 10.26 -7.47
C GLY A 11 12.68 10.88 -6.32
N SER A 12 11.69 11.69 -6.62
CA SER A 12 10.92 12.42 -5.62
C SER A 12 10.05 11.43 -4.85
N SER A 13 10.25 11.33 -3.55
CA SER A 13 9.30 10.63 -2.67
C SER A 13 8.14 11.56 -2.37
N PHE A 14 6.96 11.21 -2.86
CA PHE A 14 5.75 11.94 -2.52
C PHE A 14 5.12 11.33 -1.27
N TYR A 15 4.65 12.19 -0.38
CA TYR A 15 3.92 11.83 0.85
C TYR A 15 2.49 12.35 0.77
N GLY A 16 1.62 11.75 1.55
CA GLY A 16 0.20 12.06 1.54
C GLY A 16 -0.60 11.00 0.80
N ILE A 17 -1.72 11.39 0.23
CA ILE A 17 -2.54 10.51 -0.60
C ILE A 17 -1.90 10.43 -1.99
N CYS A 18 -1.53 9.23 -2.37
CA CYS A 18 -0.83 8.94 -3.62
C CYS A 18 -1.59 7.91 -4.43
N GLU A 19 -1.56 8.06 -5.75
CA GLU A 19 -2.00 7.03 -6.68
C GLU A 19 -0.94 5.93 -6.72
N ILE A 20 -1.40 4.68 -6.61
CA ILE A 20 -0.54 3.50 -6.59
C ILE A 20 -1.05 2.43 -7.55
N ALA A 21 -0.12 1.64 -8.08
CA ALA A 21 -0.37 0.38 -8.78
C ALA A 21 0.17 -0.77 -7.96
N ILE A 22 -0.57 -1.87 -7.87
CA ILE A 22 -0.10 -3.09 -7.21
C ILE A 22 0.86 -3.79 -8.16
N ASN A 23 2.06 -4.10 -7.68
CA ASN A 23 3.09 -4.78 -8.46
C ASN A 23 3.09 -6.29 -8.17
N SER A 24 3.26 -6.66 -6.91
CA SER A 24 3.36 -8.06 -6.52
C SER A 24 2.94 -8.31 -5.07
N PHE A 25 2.68 -9.58 -4.78
CA PHE A 25 2.38 -10.08 -3.44
C PHE A 25 3.43 -11.08 -3.01
N GLU A 26 3.71 -11.13 -1.72
CA GLU A 26 4.61 -12.10 -1.11
C GLU A 26 4.02 -12.56 0.23
N ASP A 27 3.86 -13.87 0.41
CA ASP A 27 3.48 -14.44 1.69
C ASP A 27 4.73 -14.76 2.52
N LYS A 28 4.92 -14.03 3.61
CA LYS A 28 6.00 -14.18 4.56
C LYS A 28 5.56 -14.82 5.87
N SER A 29 4.34 -15.38 5.94
CA SER A 29 3.77 -15.93 7.19
C SER A 29 4.70 -16.96 7.84
N SER A 30 5.34 -17.83 7.05
CA SER A 30 6.26 -18.85 7.55
C SER A 30 7.60 -18.32 8.07
N GLN A 31 7.92 -17.04 7.83
CA GLN A 31 9.19 -16.43 8.24
C GLN A 31 9.14 -15.84 9.66
N PHE A 32 7.97 -15.74 10.25
CA PHE A 32 7.75 -15.05 11.53
C PHE A 32 6.84 -15.81 12.47
N ASP A 33 7.38 -16.34 13.56
CA ASP A 33 6.62 -17.11 14.58
C ASP A 33 5.48 -16.32 15.25
N TRP A 34 5.52 -14.98 15.20
CA TRP A 34 4.50 -14.13 15.82
C TRP A 34 3.32 -13.83 14.90
N ALA A 35 3.38 -14.20 13.62
CA ALA A 35 2.36 -13.86 12.65
C ALA A 35 1.80 -15.12 11.97
N ASP A 36 0.50 -15.39 12.16
CA ASP A 36 -0.20 -16.42 11.39
C ASP A 36 -0.43 -15.97 9.94
N ILE A 37 -0.53 -14.67 9.70
CA ILE A 37 -0.63 -14.04 8.38
C ILE A 37 0.41 -12.95 8.28
N PHE A 38 1.22 -12.96 7.21
CA PHE A 38 2.10 -11.88 6.85
C PHE A 38 2.20 -11.72 5.33
N ILE A 39 1.27 -10.95 4.76
CA ILE A 39 1.27 -10.64 3.33
C ILE A 39 1.96 -9.28 3.13
N CYS A 40 3.00 -9.26 2.31
CA CYS A 40 3.64 -8.05 1.80
C CYS A 40 3.11 -7.76 0.40
N VAL A 41 2.63 -6.54 0.18
CA VAL A 41 2.20 -6.07 -1.13
C VAL A 41 3.16 -5.00 -1.59
N THR A 42 3.87 -5.26 -2.68
CA THR A 42 4.72 -4.26 -3.32
C THR A 42 3.86 -3.40 -4.24
N VAL A 43 3.96 -2.10 -4.08
CA VAL A 43 3.22 -1.13 -4.90
C VAL A 43 4.15 -0.11 -5.52
N ASN A 44 3.85 0.31 -6.73
CA ASN A 44 4.50 1.42 -7.40
C ASN A 44 3.72 2.71 -7.14
N GLN A 45 4.42 3.73 -6.72
CA GLN A 45 3.85 5.06 -6.53
C GLN A 45 3.93 5.84 -7.85
N LYS A 46 2.84 6.45 -8.29
CA LYS A 46 2.80 7.25 -9.51
C LYS A 46 3.81 8.41 -9.43
N ASN A 47 4.51 8.64 -10.51
CA ASN A 47 5.55 9.67 -10.63
C ASN A 47 6.73 9.50 -9.65
N SER A 48 6.97 8.29 -9.17
CA SER A 48 8.09 7.95 -8.29
C SER A 48 8.82 6.72 -8.82
N GLU A 49 10.14 6.72 -8.73
CA GLU A 49 10.96 5.55 -9.03
C GLU A 49 10.98 4.52 -7.88
N TYR A 50 10.38 4.88 -6.73
CA TYR A 50 10.40 4.04 -5.56
C TYR A 50 9.17 3.14 -5.49
N THR A 51 9.41 1.87 -5.27
CA THR A 51 8.39 0.95 -4.79
C THR A 51 8.13 1.15 -3.30
N ARG A 52 6.93 0.78 -2.86
CA ARG A 52 6.53 0.82 -1.45
C ARG A 52 5.95 -0.53 -1.05
N GLU A 53 5.93 -0.80 0.23
CA GLU A 53 5.32 -2.01 0.78
C GLU A 53 4.12 -1.66 1.62
N ILE A 54 3.04 -2.42 1.42
CA ILE A 54 1.90 -2.50 2.34
C ILE A 54 2.03 -3.82 3.08
N LYS A 55 2.03 -3.78 4.41
CA LYS A 55 2.18 -4.97 5.25
C LYS A 55 0.88 -5.29 5.98
N ILE A 56 0.38 -6.49 5.75
CA ILE A 56 -0.80 -7.04 6.41
C ILE A 56 -0.32 -8.23 7.23
N ALA A 57 -0.06 -7.98 8.52
CA ALA A 57 0.56 -8.98 9.38
C ALA A 57 -0.08 -9.02 10.76
N GLY A 58 -0.14 -10.20 11.35
CA GLY A 58 -0.61 -10.44 12.72
C GLY A 58 -1.03 -11.86 12.97
N SER A 59 -1.44 -12.11 14.23
CA SER A 59 -1.93 -13.40 14.69
C SER A 59 -3.44 -13.54 14.52
N LEU A 60 -3.86 -14.80 14.50
CA LEU A 60 -5.27 -15.24 14.50
C LEU A 60 -5.65 -15.68 15.91
N ASP A 61 -6.88 -15.38 16.30
CA ASP A 61 -7.47 -15.95 17.50
C ASP A 61 -8.02 -17.34 17.15
N LYS A 62 -7.66 -18.36 17.93
CA LYS A 62 -8.05 -19.75 17.70
C LYS A 62 -8.70 -20.34 18.95
N ASP A 63 -9.70 -21.20 18.76
CA ASP A 63 -10.30 -21.98 19.84
C ASP A 63 -9.40 -23.15 20.27
N SER A 64 -9.86 -23.92 21.27
CA SER A 64 -9.14 -25.12 21.78
C SER A 64 -8.99 -26.24 20.75
N LYS A 65 -9.73 -26.17 19.64
CA LYS A 65 -9.67 -27.13 18.53
C LYS A 65 -8.80 -26.61 17.36
N GLY A 66 -8.25 -25.41 17.50
CA GLY A 66 -7.45 -24.77 16.48
C GLY A 66 -8.25 -24.03 15.39
N ASN A 67 -9.57 -23.93 15.54
CA ASN A 67 -10.39 -23.20 14.57
C ASN A 67 -10.23 -21.69 14.78
N ILE A 68 -10.20 -20.94 13.70
CA ILE A 68 -10.15 -19.49 13.73
C ILE A 68 -11.47 -18.95 14.30
N THR A 69 -11.36 -18.09 15.31
CA THR A 69 -12.48 -17.39 15.96
C THR A 69 -12.43 -15.89 15.73
N GLY A 70 -11.30 -15.36 15.29
CA GLY A 70 -11.09 -13.93 15.05
C GLY A 70 -9.64 -13.58 14.77
N GLY A 71 -9.32 -12.32 14.98
CA GLY A 71 -7.96 -11.79 14.84
C GLY A 71 -7.96 -10.39 14.23
N SER A 72 -7.15 -9.51 14.79
CA SER A 72 -7.05 -8.11 14.29
C SER A 72 -6.50 -8.04 12.85
N VAL A 73 -5.72 -9.04 12.44
CA VAL A 73 -5.17 -9.13 11.09
C VAL A 73 -6.27 -9.43 10.06
N LEU A 74 -7.28 -10.23 10.38
CA LEU A 74 -8.39 -10.57 9.49
C LEU A 74 -9.10 -9.31 9.00
N LYS A 75 -9.43 -8.39 9.92
CA LYS A 75 -10.10 -7.14 9.56
C LYS A 75 -9.27 -6.32 8.57
N ARG A 76 -7.96 -6.22 8.80
CA ARG A 76 -7.06 -5.48 7.89
C ARG A 76 -6.95 -6.15 6.53
N MET A 77 -6.84 -7.47 6.53
CA MET A 77 -6.77 -8.29 5.33
C MET A 77 -8.03 -8.14 4.47
N TYR A 78 -9.21 -8.34 5.06
CA TYR A 78 -10.47 -8.24 4.31
C TYR A 78 -10.76 -6.82 3.84
N VAL A 79 -10.41 -5.79 4.62
CA VAL A 79 -10.51 -4.39 4.15
C VAL A 79 -9.63 -4.15 2.93
N PHE A 80 -8.43 -4.74 2.90
CA PHE A 80 -7.55 -4.64 1.73
C PHE A 80 -8.10 -5.47 0.55
N PHE A 81 -8.51 -6.72 0.79
CA PHE A 81 -9.05 -7.60 -0.25
C PHE A 81 -10.32 -7.02 -0.88
N ASP A 82 -11.22 -6.46 -0.09
CA ASP A 82 -12.42 -5.78 -0.59
C ASP A 82 -12.05 -4.58 -1.48
N ALA A 83 -11.03 -3.82 -1.11
CA ALA A 83 -10.58 -2.67 -1.89
C ALA A 83 -10.06 -3.05 -3.29
N ILE A 84 -9.43 -4.22 -3.43
CA ILE A 84 -8.95 -4.75 -4.70
C ILE A 84 -9.96 -5.66 -5.42
N GLY A 85 -11.12 -5.94 -4.79
CA GLY A 85 -12.14 -6.82 -5.33
C GLY A 85 -11.83 -8.32 -5.19
N CYS A 86 -10.86 -8.68 -4.35
CA CYS A 86 -10.53 -10.07 -4.05
C CYS A 86 -11.61 -10.73 -3.20
N LYS A 87 -12.02 -11.94 -3.57
CA LYS A 87 -13.01 -12.74 -2.86
C LYS A 87 -12.42 -13.97 -2.15
N ALA A 88 -11.10 -14.14 -2.22
CA ALA A 88 -10.43 -15.19 -1.44
C ALA A 88 -10.53 -14.90 0.06
N GLY A 89 -10.43 -15.95 0.85
CA GLY A 89 -10.49 -15.85 2.30
C GLY A 89 -9.91 -17.07 3.00
N LEU A 90 -9.94 -17.03 4.32
CA LEU A 90 -9.58 -18.19 5.15
C LEU A 90 -10.84 -18.93 5.60
N ASN A 91 -10.81 -20.25 5.50
CA ASN A 91 -11.80 -21.07 6.13
C ASN A 91 -11.57 -21.16 7.66
N VAL A 92 -12.43 -21.84 8.37
CA VAL A 92 -12.34 -21.95 9.84
C VAL A 92 -11.07 -22.67 10.32
N LYS A 93 -10.40 -23.44 9.46
CA LYS A 93 -9.13 -24.12 9.77
C LYS A 93 -7.90 -23.27 9.46
N GLY A 94 -8.08 -22.13 8.81
CA GLY A 94 -6.99 -21.26 8.40
C GLY A 94 -6.39 -21.60 7.05
N GLU A 95 -7.09 -22.36 6.24
CA GLU A 95 -6.69 -22.67 4.88
C GLU A 95 -7.29 -21.63 3.93
N TRP A 96 -6.52 -21.25 2.90
CA TRP A 96 -6.98 -20.31 1.91
C TRP A 96 -7.95 -20.95 0.93
N GLU A 97 -9.04 -20.25 0.65
CA GLU A 97 -10.07 -20.65 -0.32
C GLU A 97 -10.45 -19.49 -1.23
N ASP A 98 -10.81 -19.79 -2.48
CA ASP A 98 -11.38 -18.84 -3.42
C ASP A 98 -12.89 -18.60 -3.16
N ALA A 99 -13.53 -17.81 -4.02
CA ALA A 99 -14.94 -17.47 -3.91
C ALA A 99 -15.89 -18.70 -4.00
N ASP A 100 -15.44 -19.77 -4.63
CA ASP A 100 -16.19 -21.01 -4.83
C ASP A 100 -15.86 -22.06 -3.76
N GLY A 101 -15.01 -21.75 -2.79
CA GLY A 101 -14.54 -22.64 -1.72
C GLY A 101 -13.49 -23.65 -2.18
N LYS A 102 -12.78 -23.36 -3.28
CA LYS A 102 -11.67 -24.18 -3.73
C LYS A 102 -10.40 -23.80 -3.00
N PRO A 103 -9.61 -24.79 -2.52
CA PRO A 103 -8.34 -24.51 -1.85
C PRO A 103 -7.38 -23.73 -2.73
N ILE A 104 -6.70 -22.75 -2.12
CA ILE A 104 -5.60 -21.99 -2.72
C ILE A 104 -4.33 -22.44 -2.01
N GLU A 105 -3.43 -23.12 -2.75
CA GLU A 105 -2.17 -23.62 -2.18
C GLU A 105 -1.17 -22.50 -1.89
N ASP A 106 -1.09 -21.50 -2.78
CA ASP A 106 -0.22 -20.33 -2.65
C ASP A 106 -1.02 -19.06 -2.88
N ILE A 107 -1.32 -18.38 -1.79
CA ILE A 107 -2.11 -17.14 -1.81
C ILE A 107 -1.37 -16.00 -2.53
N ALA A 108 -0.05 -15.91 -2.42
CA ALA A 108 0.71 -14.87 -3.09
C ALA A 108 0.65 -15.02 -4.60
N SER A 109 0.92 -16.21 -5.12
CA SER A 109 0.80 -16.51 -6.55
C SER A 109 -0.64 -16.31 -7.07
N TYR A 110 -1.65 -16.68 -6.27
CA TYR A 110 -3.05 -16.44 -6.63
C TYR A 110 -3.36 -14.96 -6.75
N LEU A 111 -2.92 -14.14 -5.79
CA LEU A 111 -3.12 -12.68 -5.81
C LEU A 111 -2.32 -12.01 -6.94
N ASP A 112 -1.09 -12.46 -7.20
CA ASP A 112 -0.27 -11.96 -8.31
C ASP A 112 -0.93 -12.19 -9.65
N ALA A 113 -1.51 -13.37 -9.87
CA ALA A 113 -2.18 -13.71 -11.11
C ALA A 113 -3.42 -12.86 -11.40
N LEU A 114 -4.11 -12.38 -10.33
CA LEU A 114 -5.34 -11.60 -10.47
C LEU A 114 -5.11 -10.09 -10.42
N PHE A 115 -4.15 -9.61 -9.64
CA PHE A 115 -4.00 -8.19 -9.30
C PHE A 115 -2.60 -7.65 -9.51
N GLY A 116 -1.59 -8.52 -9.68
CA GLY A 116 -0.21 -8.11 -9.91
C GLY A 116 -0.02 -7.47 -11.27
N GLN A 117 0.72 -6.37 -11.31
CA GLN A 117 1.07 -5.68 -12.54
C GLN A 117 2.59 -5.57 -12.65
N VAL A 118 3.14 -6.14 -13.70
CA VAL A 118 4.57 -5.98 -14.03
C VAL A 118 4.71 -4.83 -15.02
N ALA A 119 5.51 -3.84 -14.69
CA ALA A 119 5.84 -2.77 -15.63
C ALA A 119 6.53 -3.34 -16.87
N MET A 120 5.92 -3.18 -18.02
CA MET A 120 6.50 -3.52 -19.31
C MET A 120 7.05 -2.26 -19.98
N PRO A 121 8.10 -2.34 -20.80
CA PRO A 121 8.68 -1.17 -21.44
C PRO A 121 7.68 -0.32 -22.23
N ASP A 122 6.66 -0.96 -22.82
CA ASP A 122 5.66 -0.33 -23.70
C ASP A 122 4.26 -0.27 -23.08
N ALA A 123 4.04 -0.84 -21.90
CA ALA A 123 2.77 -0.81 -21.19
C ALA A 123 2.97 -0.16 -19.82
N GLY A 124 2.33 1.00 -19.62
CA GLY A 124 2.32 1.67 -18.32
C GLY A 124 1.61 0.86 -17.25
N LEU A 125 1.86 1.19 -15.99
CA LEU A 125 1.12 0.65 -14.86
C LEU A 125 -0.23 1.38 -14.72
N ASP A 126 -1.27 0.62 -14.38
CA ASP A 126 -2.57 1.17 -14.04
C ASP A 126 -2.63 1.57 -12.56
N TYR A 127 -2.61 2.86 -12.29
CA TYR A 127 -2.67 3.42 -10.94
C TYR A 127 -4.11 3.46 -10.43
N ASN A 128 -4.68 2.28 -10.23
CA ASN A 128 -6.10 2.08 -9.92
C ASN A 128 -6.46 2.32 -8.45
N TYR A 129 -5.48 2.57 -7.60
CA TYR A 129 -5.71 2.69 -6.16
C TYR A 129 -5.13 3.96 -5.58
N LEU A 130 -5.67 4.35 -4.44
CA LEU A 130 -5.19 5.43 -3.57
C LEU A 130 -4.67 4.83 -2.27
N ALA A 131 -3.48 5.24 -1.85
CA ALA A 131 -2.90 4.90 -0.55
C ALA A 131 -2.36 6.13 0.15
N TYR A 132 -2.30 6.08 1.48
CA TYR A 132 -1.66 7.11 2.27
C TYR A 132 -0.22 6.71 2.60
N ILE A 133 0.73 7.51 2.15
CA ILE A 133 2.18 7.31 2.35
C ILE A 133 2.68 8.41 3.25
N TYR A 134 3.37 8.04 4.32
CA TYR A 134 3.86 9.01 5.31
C TYR A 134 5.21 8.59 5.88
N LYS A 135 5.90 9.55 6.45
CA LYS A 135 7.12 9.31 7.23
C LYS A 135 6.75 9.15 8.69
N GLU A 136 6.97 7.96 9.23
CA GLU A 136 6.63 7.65 10.63
C GLU A 136 7.60 8.37 11.57
N LYS A 137 7.06 9.02 12.61
CA LYS A 137 7.87 9.64 13.67
C LYS A 137 8.68 8.54 14.40
N PRO A 138 9.98 8.71 14.56
CA PRO A 138 10.80 7.77 15.31
C PRO A 138 10.27 7.56 16.73
N LYS A 139 10.39 6.31 17.22
CA LYS A 139 9.98 5.99 18.59
C LYS A 139 10.96 6.50 19.64
N LYS A 140 12.23 6.62 19.26
CA LYS A 140 13.30 7.15 20.12
C LYS A 140 13.98 8.31 19.40
N GLU A 141 14.43 9.27 20.18
CA GLU A 141 15.25 10.37 19.68
C GLU A 141 16.55 9.82 19.06
N GLY A 142 16.89 10.31 17.87
CA GLY A 142 18.03 9.82 17.11
C GLY A 142 17.76 8.65 16.17
N ASP A 143 16.63 7.97 16.30
CA ASP A 143 16.25 6.91 15.37
C ASP A 143 15.89 7.48 13.99
N LYS A 144 16.09 6.69 12.96
CA LYS A 144 15.74 7.04 11.59
C LYS A 144 14.23 6.96 11.39
N ALA A 145 13.65 7.99 10.78
CA ALA A 145 12.24 7.97 10.36
C ALA A 145 12.06 7.06 9.14
N TRP A 146 11.08 6.16 9.18
CA TRP A 146 10.79 5.22 8.12
C TRP A 146 9.57 5.66 7.30
N THR A 147 9.63 5.47 5.99
CA THR A 147 8.45 5.64 5.12
C THR A 147 7.51 4.47 5.33
N ARG A 148 6.23 4.78 5.54
CA ARG A 148 5.15 3.81 5.73
C ARG A 148 4.07 4.03 4.69
N THR A 149 3.47 2.94 4.25
CA THR A 149 2.22 2.98 3.49
C THR A 149 1.11 2.43 4.36
N TYR A 150 0.04 3.19 4.53
CA TYR A 150 -1.10 2.74 5.30
C TYR A 150 -1.81 1.58 4.57
N HIS A 151 -2.19 0.54 5.31
CA HIS A 151 -2.69 -0.71 4.73
C HIS A 151 -4.11 -0.61 4.13
N LYS A 152 -4.88 0.40 4.49
CA LYS A 152 -6.20 0.63 3.92
C LYS A 152 -6.04 1.45 2.65
N ILE A 153 -6.39 0.86 1.54
CA ILE A 153 -6.37 1.49 0.22
C ILE A 153 -7.78 1.64 -0.31
N TYR A 154 -7.95 2.45 -1.33
CA TYR A 154 -9.21 2.68 -2.00
C TYR A 154 -9.04 2.68 -3.51
N SER A 155 -10.09 2.34 -4.26
CA SER A 155 -10.09 2.57 -5.72
C SER A 155 -9.91 4.04 -6.03
N ASN A 156 -9.14 4.34 -7.08
CA ASN A 156 -8.79 5.71 -7.46
C ASN A 156 -9.98 6.44 -8.09
N ASN A 157 -10.69 7.21 -7.27
CA ASN A 157 -11.71 8.16 -7.68
C ASN A 157 -11.88 9.26 -6.63
N GLU A 158 -12.48 10.39 -6.98
CA GLU A 158 -12.62 11.57 -6.11
C GLU A 158 -13.40 11.28 -4.82
N THR A 159 -14.46 10.48 -4.90
CA THR A 159 -15.26 10.11 -3.71
C THR A 159 -14.41 9.32 -2.70
N ASN A 160 -13.61 8.40 -3.18
CA ASN A 160 -12.75 7.58 -2.34
C ASN A 160 -11.53 8.35 -1.84
N LYS A 161 -11.06 9.33 -2.60
CA LYS A 161 -10.01 10.25 -2.13
C LYS A 161 -10.47 11.03 -0.90
N ALA A 162 -11.67 11.62 -0.95
CA ALA A 162 -12.25 12.30 0.21
C ALA A 162 -12.42 11.36 1.43
N LYS A 163 -12.88 10.12 1.21
CA LYS A 163 -12.97 9.12 2.28
C LYS A 163 -11.60 8.80 2.91
N LEU A 164 -10.57 8.67 2.08
CA LEU A 164 -9.22 8.39 2.58
C LEU A 164 -8.67 9.60 3.36
N GLU A 165 -8.98 10.83 2.93
CA GLU A 165 -8.63 12.05 3.68
C GLU A 165 -9.27 12.07 5.07
N ASP A 166 -10.55 11.76 5.16
CA ASP A 166 -11.27 11.68 6.44
C ASP A 166 -10.72 10.58 7.35
N ASP A 167 -10.45 9.39 6.80
CA ASP A 167 -9.82 8.29 7.54
C ASP A 167 -8.46 8.70 8.10
N VAL A 168 -7.61 9.31 7.28
CA VAL A 168 -6.27 9.77 7.69
C VAL A 168 -6.37 10.82 8.79
N LYS A 169 -7.29 11.78 8.65
CA LYS A 169 -7.52 12.82 9.67
C LYS A 169 -7.95 12.19 11.00
N TRP A 170 -8.86 11.22 10.96
CA TRP A 170 -9.30 10.49 12.15
C TRP A 170 -8.16 9.71 12.79
N LEU A 171 -7.35 8.98 11.99
CA LEU A 171 -6.22 8.19 12.47
C LEU A 171 -5.12 9.04 13.11
N LYS A 172 -4.83 10.21 12.53
CA LYS A 172 -3.93 11.20 13.12
C LYS A 172 -4.48 11.71 14.45
N GLY A 173 -5.78 12.05 14.50
CA GLY A 173 -6.45 12.49 15.71
C GLY A 173 -6.44 11.45 16.85
N LYS A 174 -6.45 10.15 16.49
CA LYS A 174 -6.31 9.03 17.45
C LYS A 174 -4.86 8.64 17.76
N GLY A 175 -3.87 9.31 17.16
CA GLY A 175 -2.45 8.99 17.34
C GLY A 175 -2.01 7.64 16.77
N VAL A 176 -2.81 7.05 15.86
CA VAL A 176 -2.47 5.82 15.14
C VAL A 176 -1.41 6.11 14.08
N ILE A 177 -1.60 7.18 13.31
CA ILE A 177 -0.60 7.71 12.39
C ILE A 177 0.15 8.83 13.11
N LYS A 178 1.45 8.62 13.33
CA LYS A 178 2.37 9.60 13.91
C LYS A 178 3.39 10.00 12.86
N GLU A 179 3.22 11.17 12.29
CA GLU A 179 4.13 11.69 11.26
C GLU A 179 5.31 12.45 11.85
N ALA A 180 6.44 12.38 11.15
CA ALA A 180 7.55 13.29 11.39
C ALA A 180 7.21 14.67 10.82
N THR A 181 7.28 15.70 11.66
CA THR A 181 6.79 17.05 11.37
C THR A 181 7.65 17.89 10.42
N ASP A 182 8.82 17.41 10.01
CA ASP A 182 9.85 18.23 9.38
C ASP A 182 10.07 17.96 7.88
N LEU A 183 9.04 17.54 7.15
CA LEU A 183 9.18 17.34 5.71
C LEU A 183 8.42 18.41 4.94
N PRO A 184 9.05 19.03 3.91
CA PRO A 184 8.32 19.86 2.98
C PRO A 184 7.25 19.00 2.31
N VAL A 185 5.99 19.38 2.50
CA VAL A 185 4.84 18.74 1.82
C VAL A 185 4.97 19.12 0.34
N GLN A 186 5.55 18.24 -0.46
CA GLN A 186 5.38 18.33 -1.90
C GLN A 186 3.99 17.80 -2.22
N GLN A 187 3.04 18.71 -2.39
CA GLN A 187 1.70 18.37 -2.87
C GLN A 187 1.82 17.76 -4.26
N ALA A 188 1.40 16.51 -4.40
CA ALA A 188 1.17 15.89 -5.68
C ALA A 188 -0.08 16.54 -6.30
N GLY A 189 0.12 17.39 -7.29
CA GLY A 189 -0.97 17.85 -8.12
C GLY A 189 -1.31 19.32 -8.01
N ASN A 190 -0.80 20.05 -8.91
CA ASN A 190 -1.41 21.05 -9.79
C ASN A 190 -0.30 21.91 -10.38
N SER A 191 0.03 21.66 -11.60
CA SER A 191 0.46 22.77 -12.45
C SER A 191 0.73 22.31 -13.87
N LEU A 192 -0.30 22.39 -14.64
CA LEU A 192 -0.17 22.90 -15.99
C LEU A 192 -1.26 23.95 -16.15
N GLN A 193 -1.11 25.05 -15.43
CA GLN A 193 -1.70 26.30 -15.87
C GLN A 193 -0.67 27.04 -16.69
N GLY A 194 -1.04 27.29 -17.92
CA GLY A 194 -0.26 27.87 -18.95
C GLY A 194 0.45 29.18 -18.58
N SER A 195 1.71 29.26 -18.92
CA SER A 195 2.35 30.52 -19.23
C SER A 195 2.04 30.85 -20.69
N GLY A 196 1.07 31.72 -20.87
CA GLY A 196 0.82 32.35 -22.14
C GLY A 196 2.07 33.06 -22.63
N LEU A 197 2.56 32.67 -23.79
CA LEU A 197 3.38 33.53 -24.63
C LEU A 197 2.44 34.54 -25.24
N ALA A 198 2.37 35.71 -24.61
CA ALA A 198 1.93 36.94 -25.28
C ALA A 198 3.11 37.91 -25.31
N ASN A 199 3.43 38.33 -26.54
CA ASN A 199 4.23 39.47 -26.93
C ASN A 199 5.76 39.34 -26.96
N LEU A 200 6.33 39.06 -28.10
CA LEU A 200 6.92 40.06 -29.06
C LEU A 200 7.33 39.34 -30.33
#